data_548c853ede254a3aed7816b71d790c27
#
_entry.id   548c853ede254a3aed7816b71d790c27
#
_cell.length_a   1.000
_cell.length_b   1.000
_cell.length_c   1.000
_cell.angle_alpha   90.00
_cell.angle_beta   90.00
_cell.angle_gamma   90.00
#
_symmetry.space_group_name_H-M   'P 1'
#
loop_
_entity.id
_entity.type
_entity.pdbx_description
1 polymer ?
#
loop_
_entity_poly.entity_id
_entity_poly.type
_entity_poly.pdbx_seq_one_letter_code
_entity_poly.pdbx_strand_id
1 'polypeptide(L)'
;CNALPYIVCSRDCDQLSDKHLKDDYPILLEGLHCCSVLTHPEFQSRNVIVRAHNVEHEYYEHLAKAEVDSKKKMYLKQEVTKLKNFESILYKAKAILAISQKDYDYFSEKYKNVYKVTAYNAYTEVDIQEGSSDYVLYHGNLSVAENYSAAEYLVETFKKIDVKLKVAGMNPPSHLAKMIEDVPNVELIDSPDDQTLYDLIRQAHTNILQTEQATGL
;
A
#
# COMPACT_ATOMS: atom_id res chain seq x y z
N CYS A 1 -20.86 11.34 9.43
CA CYS A 1 -19.71 10.42 9.29
C CYS A 1 -19.59 9.35 10.38
N ASN A 2 -20.49 9.24 11.38
CA ASN A 2 -20.28 8.26 12.47
C ASN A 2 -20.44 6.78 12.06
N ALA A 3 -21.17 6.49 10.98
CA ALA A 3 -21.43 5.12 10.53
C ALA A 3 -20.47 4.63 9.43
N LEU A 4 -19.96 5.52 8.59
CA LEU A 4 -19.04 5.20 7.51
C LEU A 4 -17.57 5.22 8.00
N PRO A 5 -16.69 4.44 7.34
CA PRO A 5 -15.25 4.54 7.59
C PRO A 5 -14.74 5.97 7.29
N TYR A 6 -13.79 6.45 8.08
CA TYR A 6 -13.22 7.78 7.86
C TYR A 6 -12.60 7.93 6.47
N ILE A 7 -11.86 6.90 6.02
CA ILE A 7 -11.22 6.91 4.71
C ILE A 7 -12.23 7.02 3.55
N VAL A 8 -13.45 6.53 3.72
CA VAL A 8 -14.54 6.67 2.75
C VAL A 8 -15.11 8.08 2.80
N CYS A 9 -15.46 8.56 4.02
CA CYS A 9 -16.00 9.91 4.20
C CYS A 9 -15.05 11.01 3.70
N SER A 10 -13.74 10.83 3.90
CA SER A 10 -12.74 11.83 3.49
C SER A 10 -12.57 11.96 1.98
N ARG A 11 -13.11 11.02 1.21
CA ARG A 11 -13.08 11.01 -0.26
C ARG A 11 -14.45 11.22 -0.90
N ASP A 12 -15.47 11.36 -0.08
CA ASP A 12 -16.81 11.65 -0.56
C ASP A 12 -16.89 13.10 -1.07
N CYS A 13 -17.35 13.28 -2.31
CA CYS A 13 -17.37 14.58 -2.98
C CYS A 13 -18.53 14.65 -3.96
N ASP A 14 -19.53 15.48 -3.63
CA ASP A 14 -20.73 15.67 -4.45
C ASP A 14 -20.39 16.15 -5.88
N GLN A 15 -19.40 17.05 -6.02
CA GLN A 15 -19.00 17.57 -7.33
C GLN A 15 -18.44 16.48 -8.25
N LEU A 16 -17.77 15.47 -7.69
CA LEU A 16 -17.26 14.33 -8.44
C LEU A 16 -18.42 13.43 -8.87
N SER A 17 -19.39 13.19 -7.99
CA SER A 17 -20.61 12.45 -8.29
C SER A 17 -21.39 13.11 -9.43
N ASP A 18 -21.60 14.41 -9.37
CA ASP A 18 -22.27 15.19 -10.43
C ASP A 18 -21.53 15.09 -11.77
N LYS A 19 -20.21 15.07 -11.76
CA LYS A 19 -19.40 14.92 -12.97
C LYS A 19 -19.60 13.55 -13.60
N HIS A 20 -19.60 12.49 -12.80
CA HIS A 20 -19.77 11.12 -13.29
C HIS A 20 -21.16 10.80 -13.80
N LEU A 21 -22.18 11.62 -13.45
CA LEU A 21 -23.53 11.47 -13.95
C LEU A 21 -23.79 12.20 -15.28
N LYS A 22 -22.81 12.94 -15.84
CA LYS A 22 -22.96 13.70 -17.09
C LYS A 22 -22.79 12.86 -18.36
N ASP A 23 -22.31 11.66 -18.26
CA ASP A 23 -22.08 10.73 -19.36
C ASP A 23 -22.42 9.29 -18.96
N ASP A 24 -22.32 8.36 -19.93
CA ASP A 24 -22.59 6.93 -19.72
C ASP A 24 -21.33 6.05 -19.74
N TYR A 25 -20.16 6.65 -19.66
CA TYR A 25 -18.91 5.87 -19.66
C TYR A 25 -18.83 4.99 -18.40
N PRO A 26 -18.21 3.80 -18.50
CA PRO A 26 -17.91 2.97 -17.34
C PRO A 26 -17.07 3.75 -16.32
N ILE A 27 -17.36 3.54 -15.04
CA ILE A 27 -16.65 4.17 -13.94
C ILE A 27 -15.77 3.12 -13.28
N LEU A 28 -14.47 3.37 -13.20
CA LEU A 28 -13.53 2.56 -12.43
C LEU A 28 -13.22 3.27 -11.10
N LEU A 29 -13.58 2.62 -10.00
CA LEU A 29 -13.26 3.08 -8.64
C LEU A 29 -12.01 2.37 -8.13
N GLU A 30 -11.03 3.13 -7.74
CA GLU A 30 -9.75 2.63 -7.21
C GLU A 30 -9.85 2.45 -5.69
N GLY A 31 -10.20 1.25 -5.27
CA GLY A 31 -10.32 0.85 -3.87
C GLY A 31 -11.70 1.05 -3.26
N LEU A 32 -11.95 0.30 -2.18
CA LEU A 32 -13.19 0.37 -1.40
C LEU A 32 -13.47 1.79 -0.89
N HIS A 33 -12.43 2.54 -0.61
CA HIS A 33 -12.52 3.91 -0.08
C HIS A 33 -13.11 4.94 -1.07
N CYS A 34 -13.18 4.61 -2.35
CA CYS A 34 -13.84 5.43 -3.38
C CYS A 34 -15.30 5.04 -3.63
N CYS A 35 -15.83 4.05 -2.89
CA CYS A 35 -17.13 3.46 -3.16
C CYS A 35 -18.32 4.20 -2.52
N SER A 36 -18.14 5.38 -1.92
CA SER A 36 -19.26 6.20 -1.39
C SER A 36 -20.32 6.47 -2.47
N VAL A 37 -19.92 6.71 -3.70
CA VAL A 37 -20.82 6.97 -4.84
C VAL A 37 -21.84 5.84 -5.04
N LEU A 38 -21.52 4.59 -4.72
CA LEU A 38 -22.44 3.47 -4.81
C LEU A 38 -23.58 3.52 -3.78
N THR A 39 -23.52 4.41 -2.79
CA THR A 39 -24.63 4.65 -1.87
C THR A 39 -25.75 5.45 -2.52
N HIS A 40 -25.45 6.23 -3.55
CA HIS A 40 -26.39 7.10 -4.25
C HIS A 40 -27.23 6.30 -5.27
N PRO A 41 -28.59 6.46 -5.27
CA PRO A 41 -29.48 5.71 -6.15
C PRO A 41 -29.16 5.90 -7.65
N GLU A 42 -28.66 7.06 -8.04
CA GLU A 42 -28.36 7.45 -9.42
C GLU A 42 -27.28 6.56 -10.05
N PHE A 43 -26.39 5.97 -9.23
CA PHE A 43 -25.34 5.10 -9.70
C PHE A 43 -25.77 3.63 -9.89
N GLN A 44 -26.98 3.25 -9.47
CA GLN A 44 -27.46 1.86 -9.59
C GLN A 44 -27.57 1.38 -11.03
N SER A 45 -27.86 2.28 -11.98
CA SER A 45 -27.92 1.96 -13.42
C SER A 45 -26.58 2.05 -14.13
N ARG A 46 -25.55 2.62 -13.49
CA ARG A 46 -24.23 2.87 -14.10
C ARG A 46 -23.35 1.60 -14.09
N ASN A 47 -22.47 1.55 -15.06
CA ASN A 47 -21.43 0.50 -15.11
C ASN A 47 -20.27 0.87 -14.20
N VAL A 48 -20.40 0.57 -12.90
CA VAL A 48 -19.34 0.84 -11.90
C VAL A 48 -18.56 -0.44 -11.65
N ILE A 49 -17.26 -0.36 -11.84
CA ILE A 49 -16.28 -1.41 -11.58
C ILE A 49 -15.40 -0.95 -10.42
N VAL A 50 -15.10 -1.84 -9.49
CA VAL A 50 -14.22 -1.53 -8.36
C VAL A 50 -12.94 -2.33 -8.48
N ARG A 51 -11.78 -1.66 -8.51
CA ARG A 51 -10.48 -2.30 -8.40
C ARG A 51 -10.07 -2.34 -6.93
N ALA A 52 -10.15 -3.52 -6.33
CA ALA A 52 -9.79 -3.73 -4.94
C ALA A 52 -8.28 -3.95 -4.83
N HIS A 53 -7.60 -3.07 -4.09
CA HIS A 53 -6.14 -3.13 -3.89
C HIS A 53 -5.77 -4.13 -2.79
N ASN A 54 -6.69 -4.36 -1.86
CA ASN A 54 -6.57 -5.31 -0.76
C ASN A 54 -7.96 -5.55 -0.14
N VAL A 55 -8.02 -6.43 0.85
CA VAL A 55 -9.16 -6.53 1.75
C VAL A 55 -8.99 -5.49 2.85
N GLU A 56 -9.63 -4.31 2.70
CA GLU A 56 -9.38 -3.12 3.51
C GLU A 56 -9.47 -3.34 5.02
N HIS A 57 -10.45 -4.10 5.50
CA HIS A 57 -10.58 -4.34 6.93
C HIS A 57 -9.47 -5.25 7.48
N GLU A 58 -8.95 -6.22 6.70
CA GLU A 58 -7.78 -7.01 7.08
C GLU A 58 -6.53 -6.14 7.17
N TYR A 59 -6.32 -5.25 6.20
CA TYR A 59 -5.22 -4.30 6.23
C TYR A 59 -5.25 -3.44 7.50
N TYR A 60 -6.41 -2.89 7.85
CA TYR A 60 -6.56 -2.10 9.08
C TYR A 60 -6.41 -2.95 10.36
N GLU A 61 -6.79 -4.23 10.34
CA GLU A 61 -6.50 -5.15 11.45
C GLU A 61 -5.00 -5.30 11.69
N HIS A 62 -4.22 -5.41 10.62
CA HIS A 62 -2.78 -5.49 10.71
C HIS A 62 -2.17 -4.19 11.24
N LEU A 63 -2.60 -3.05 10.74
CA LEU A 63 -2.19 -1.76 11.28
C LEU A 63 -2.52 -1.64 12.78
N ALA A 64 -3.70 -2.09 13.19
CA ALA A 64 -4.10 -2.07 14.59
C ALA A 64 -3.27 -3.01 15.48
N LYS A 65 -2.80 -4.15 14.94
CA LYS A 65 -1.92 -5.08 15.66
C LYS A 65 -0.53 -4.48 15.88
N ALA A 66 0.03 -3.84 14.86
CA ALA A 66 1.36 -3.24 14.88
C ALA A 66 1.41 -1.92 15.69
N GLU A 67 0.26 -1.23 15.87
CA GLU A 67 0.21 0.08 16.51
C GLU A 67 0.48 -0.01 18.02
N VAL A 68 1.39 0.83 18.51
CA VAL A 68 1.79 0.91 19.92
C VAL A 68 1.00 1.95 20.70
N ASP A 69 0.54 3.03 20.06
CA ASP A 69 -0.31 4.04 20.70
C ASP A 69 -1.71 3.49 20.95
N SER A 70 -2.10 3.42 22.20
CA SER A 70 -3.38 2.83 22.62
C SER A 70 -4.61 3.54 22.02
N LYS A 71 -4.55 4.87 21.87
CA LYS A 71 -5.69 5.65 21.32
C LYS A 71 -5.81 5.41 19.82
N LYS A 72 -4.70 5.43 19.11
CA LYS A 72 -4.64 5.15 17.69
C LYS A 72 -5.03 3.71 17.39
N LYS A 73 -4.56 2.76 18.20
CA LYS A 73 -4.96 1.34 18.12
C LYS A 73 -6.47 1.16 18.30
N MET A 74 -7.07 1.86 19.27
CA MET A 74 -8.52 1.82 19.47
C MET A 74 -9.28 2.41 18.28
N TYR A 75 -8.80 3.53 17.74
CA TYR A 75 -9.35 4.13 16.53
C TYR A 75 -9.29 3.16 15.35
N LEU A 76 -8.14 2.55 15.08
CA LEU A 76 -7.98 1.58 14.00
C LEU A 76 -8.93 0.39 14.14
N LYS A 77 -9.12 -0.16 15.34
CA LYS A 77 -10.09 -1.24 15.59
C LYS A 77 -11.53 -0.83 15.29
N GLN A 78 -11.90 0.42 15.56
CA GLN A 78 -13.23 0.92 15.18
C GLN A 78 -13.39 1.03 13.67
N GLU A 79 -12.35 1.52 12.98
CA GLU A 79 -12.34 1.60 11.51
C GLU A 79 -12.40 0.21 10.86
N VAL A 80 -11.72 -0.81 11.41
CA VAL A 80 -11.86 -2.22 10.96
C VAL A 80 -13.32 -2.63 10.90
N THR A 81 -14.06 -2.40 11.98
CA THR A 81 -15.48 -2.78 12.06
C THR A 81 -16.32 -2.04 11.02
N LYS A 82 -16.06 -0.75 10.84
CA LYS A 82 -16.77 0.06 9.84
C LYS A 82 -16.45 -0.38 8.42
N LEU A 83 -15.17 -0.65 8.11
CA LEU A 83 -14.72 -1.10 6.79
C LEU A 83 -15.34 -2.46 6.46
N LYS A 84 -15.36 -3.38 7.41
CA LYS A 84 -15.99 -4.70 7.24
C LYS A 84 -17.48 -4.60 6.92
N ASN A 85 -18.18 -3.71 7.62
CA ASN A 85 -19.61 -3.47 7.36
C ASN A 85 -19.83 -2.79 6.01
N PHE A 86 -18.97 -1.81 5.67
CA PHE A 86 -19.06 -1.06 4.43
C PHE A 86 -18.71 -1.90 3.20
N GLU A 87 -17.90 -2.95 3.34
CA GLU A 87 -17.51 -3.83 2.23
C GLU A 87 -18.72 -4.37 1.46
N SER A 88 -19.87 -4.56 2.13
CA SER A 88 -21.11 -5.00 1.48
C SER A 88 -21.58 -4.08 0.35
N ILE A 89 -21.10 -2.84 0.28
CA ILE A 89 -21.39 -1.93 -0.84
C ILE A 89 -20.96 -2.50 -2.20
N LEU A 90 -19.96 -3.38 -2.21
CA LEU A 90 -19.42 -4.03 -3.40
C LEU A 90 -20.48 -4.90 -4.14
N TYR A 91 -21.57 -5.31 -3.47
CA TYR A 91 -22.72 -5.95 -4.15
C TYR A 91 -23.36 -5.06 -5.22
N LYS A 92 -23.17 -3.74 -5.15
CA LYS A 92 -23.72 -2.80 -6.13
C LYS A 92 -22.79 -2.59 -7.34
N ALA A 93 -21.53 -3.04 -7.24
CA ALA A 93 -20.61 -2.96 -8.36
C ALA A 93 -20.96 -4.00 -9.45
N LYS A 94 -20.74 -3.66 -10.71
CA LYS A 94 -20.90 -4.59 -11.84
C LYS A 94 -19.80 -5.65 -11.86
N ALA A 95 -18.60 -5.28 -11.44
CA ALA A 95 -17.47 -6.20 -11.29
C ALA A 95 -16.50 -5.71 -10.21
N ILE A 96 -15.74 -6.65 -9.65
CA ILE A 96 -14.64 -6.39 -8.72
C ILE A 96 -13.37 -6.93 -9.37
N LEU A 97 -12.32 -6.10 -9.45
CA LEU A 97 -11.01 -6.47 -9.96
C LEU A 97 -10.06 -6.60 -8.77
N ALA A 98 -9.69 -7.82 -8.42
CA ALA A 98 -8.71 -8.09 -7.37
C ALA A 98 -7.29 -8.11 -7.95
N ILE A 99 -6.32 -7.48 -7.27
CA ILE A 99 -4.95 -7.39 -7.80
C ILE A 99 -4.07 -8.59 -7.43
N SER A 100 -4.42 -9.35 -6.40
CA SER A 100 -3.71 -10.56 -5.96
C SER A 100 -4.58 -11.79 -6.02
N GLN A 101 -3.97 -12.98 -5.97
CA GLN A 101 -4.70 -14.24 -5.90
C GLN A 101 -5.45 -14.36 -4.55
N LYS A 102 -4.82 -13.95 -3.47
CA LYS A 102 -5.43 -13.96 -2.13
C LYS A 102 -6.72 -13.14 -2.09
N ASP A 103 -6.68 -11.91 -2.63
CA ASP A 103 -7.84 -11.03 -2.65
C ASP A 103 -8.93 -11.56 -3.61
N TYR A 104 -8.51 -12.14 -4.76
CA TYR A 104 -9.46 -12.79 -5.66
C TYR A 104 -10.22 -13.93 -4.97
N ASP A 105 -9.52 -14.81 -4.25
CA ASP A 105 -10.12 -15.93 -3.55
C ASP A 105 -11.11 -15.42 -2.49
N TYR A 106 -10.70 -14.43 -1.69
CA TYR A 106 -11.55 -13.79 -0.68
C TYR A 106 -12.83 -13.17 -1.27
N PHE A 107 -12.71 -12.36 -2.33
CA PHE A 107 -13.87 -11.69 -2.92
C PHE A 107 -14.75 -12.65 -3.70
N SER A 108 -14.19 -13.65 -4.38
CA SER A 108 -14.95 -14.63 -5.18
C SER A 108 -15.83 -15.56 -4.32
N GLU A 109 -15.49 -15.78 -3.05
CA GLU A 109 -16.36 -16.48 -2.10
C GLU A 109 -17.64 -15.70 -1.79
N LYS A 110 -17.62 -14.37 -1.91
CA LYS A 110 -18.72 -13.49 -1.50
C LYS A 110 -19.47 -12.87 -2.67
N TYR A 111 -18.80 -12.59 -3.77
CA TYR A 111 -19.32 -11.81 -4.90
C TYR A 111 -19.22 -12.60 -6.21
N LYS A 112 -20.16 -12.35 -7.14
CA LYS A 112 -20.28 -13.16 -8.37
C LYS A 112 -19.33 -12.74 -9.50
N ASN A 113 -19.09 -11.44 -9.66
CA ASN A 113 -18.35 -10.89 -10.81
C ASN A 113 -16.99 -10.40 -10.34
N VAL A 114 -16.14 -11.34 -9.94
CA VAL A 114 -14.78 -11.04 -9.49
C VAL A 114 -13.78 -11.54 -10.52
N TYR A 115 -12.80 -10.72 -10.84
CA TYR A 115 -11.75 -11.03 -11.79
C TYR A 115 -10.39 -10.69 -11.18
N LYS A 116 -9.39 -11.52 -11.45
CA LYS A 116 -8.01 -11.20 -11.07
C LYS A 116 -7.37 -10.35 -12.16
N VAL A 117 -7.01 -9.13 -11.81
CA VAL A 117 -6.30 -8.18 -12.69
C VAL A 117 -5.13 -7.62 -11.89
N THR A 118 -3.96 -8.17 -12.14
CA THR A 118 -2.72 -7.78 -11.44
C THR A 118 -2.36 -6.32 -11.67
N ALA A 119 -1.58 -5.75 -10.76
CA ALA A 119 -1.03 -4.43 -10.97
C ALA A 119 -0.03 -4.45 -12.15
N TYR A 120 -0.07 -3.41 -12.96
CA TYR A 120 0.86 -3.21 -14.07
C TYR A 120 1.81 -2.08 -13.71
N ASN A 121 3.02 -2.15 -14.24
CA ASN A 121 3.97 -1.05 -14.23
C ASN A 121 4.23 -0.56 -15.65
N ALA A 122 4.79 0.63 -15.79
CA ALA A 122 5.11 1.22 -17.08
C ALA A 122 6.46 0.76 -17.65
N TYR A 123 7.19 -0.07 -16.92
CA TYR A 123 8.51 -0.52 -17.33
C TYR A 123 8.38 -1.67 -18.32
N THR A 124 8.94 -1.50 -19.51
CA THR A 124 8.95 -2.49 -20.60
C THR A 124 10.28 -3.22 -20.72
N GLU A 125 11.30 -2.73 -20.03
CA GLU A 125 12.68 -3.24 -20.10
C GLU A 125 13.19 -3.60 -18.70
N VAL A 126 14.03 -4.61 -18.65
CA VAL A 126 14.82 -4.97 -17.47
C VAL A 126 16.23 -4.43 -17.72
N ASP A 127 16.59 -3.40 -16.97
CA ASP A 127 17.90 -2.75 -17.08
C ASP A 127 18.76 -3.14 -15.88
N ILE A 128 19.54 -4.19 -16.05
CA ILE A 128 20.48 -4.71 -15.06
C ILE A 128 21.90 -4.42 -15.54
N GLN A 129 22.73 -3.85 -14.69
CA GLN A 129 24.17 -3.72 -14.95
C GLN A 129 24.86 -5.03 -14.61
N GLU A 130 25.67 -5.55 -15.53
CA GLU A 130 26.62 -6.63 -15.21
C GLU A 130 27.70 -6.10 -14.27
N GLY A 131 28.03 -6.89 -13.28
CA GLY A 131 28.97 -6.52 -12.23
C GLY A 131 28.22 -6.16 -10.95
N SER A 132 28.77 -6.55 -9.84
CA SER A 132 28.17 -6.29 -8.54
C SER A 132 28.84 -5.09 -7.91
N SER A 133 28.06 -4.12 -7.47
CA SER A 133 28.49 -3.21 -6.41
C SER A 133 28.77 -4.00 -5.13
N ASP A 134 29.41 -3.31 -4.19
CA ASP A 134 29.77 -3.87 -2.88
C ASP A 134 28.68 -3.66 -1.81
N TYR A 135 27.44 -3.30 -2.21
CA TYR A 135 26.37 -3.01 -1.26
C TYR A 135 25.05 -3.74 -1.58
N VAL A 136 24.30 -3.95 -0.53
CA VAL A 136 22.89 -4.37 -0.55
C VAL A 136 22.02 -3.12 -0.37
N LEU A 137 20.92 -3.01 -1.10
CA LEU A 137 20.00 -1.89 -1.01
C LEU A 137 18.67 -2.34 -0.40
N TYR A 138 18.21 -1.58 0.59
CA TYR A 138 16.81 -1.52 1.01
C TYR A 138 16.25 -0.13 0.70
N HIS A 139 15.07 -0.04 0.09
CA HIS A 139 14.42 1.24 -0.16
C HIS A 139 12.93 1.21 0.10
N GLY A 140 12.38 2.35 0.51
CA GLY A 140 10.96 2.50 0.78
C GLY A 140 10.60 3.89 1.32
N ASN A 141 9.31 4.16 1.49
CA ASN A 141 8.87 5.36 2.19
C ASN A 141 9.06 5.15 3.70
N LEU A 142 10.15 5.70 4.25
CA LEU A 142 10.54 5.50 5.65
C LEU A 142 9.65 6.27 6.66
N SER A 143 8.69 7.07 6.21
CA SER A 143 7.65 7.63 7.10
C SER A 143 6.59 6.60 7.49
N VAL A 144 6.52 5.48 6.79
CA VAL A 144 5.57 4.39 7.04
C VAL A 144 6.16 3.41 8.05
N ALA A 145 5.40 3.10 9.09
CA ALA A 145 5.87 2.26 10.22
C ALA A 145 6.42 0.90 9.77
N GLU A 146 5.75 0.22 8.86
CA GLU A 146 6.20 -1.05 8.32
C GLU A 146 7.59 -0.96 7.66
N ASN A 147 7.81 0.10 6.87
CA ASN A 147 9.06 0.28 6.14
C ASN A 147 10.24 0.65 7.06
N TYR A 148 10.04 1.56 8.03
CA TYR A 148 11.14 1.87 8.94
C TYR A 148 11.43 0.71 9.92
N SER A 149 10.43 -0.07 10.35
CA SER A 149 10.66 -1.27 11.16
C SER A 149 11.44 -2.33 10.39
N ALA A 150 11.16 -2.50 9.09
CA ALA A 150 11.95 -3.37 8.23
C ALA A 150 13.40 -2.88 8.10
N ALA A 151 13.61 -1.57 7.96
CA ALA A 151 14.94 -0.97 7.95
C ALA A 151 15.69 -1.21 9.27
N GLU A 152 15.06 -1.01 10.42
CA GLU A 152 15.62 -1.29 11.74
C GLU A 152 16.06 -2.75 11.89
N TYR A 153 15.20 -3.67 11.48
CA TYR A 153 15.54 -5.11 11.47
C TYR A 153 16.77 -5.41 10.62
N LEU A 154 16.87 -4.78 9.43
CA LEU A 154 18.01 -4.94 8.55
C LEU A 154 19.28 -4.31 9.15
N VAL A 155 19.21 -3.14 9.75
CA VAL A 155 20.34 -2.51 10.46
C VAL A 155 20.87 -3.45 11.56
N GLU A 156 19.99 -4.00 12.40
CA GLU A 156 20.40 -4.96 13.44
C GLU A 156 21.01 -6.26 12.88
N THR A 157 20.55 -6.69 11.72
CA THR A 157 21.10 -7.84 11.03
C THR A 157 22.49 -7.56 10.47
N PHE A 158 22.66 -6.41 9.80
CA PHE A 158 23.89 -6.03 9.14
C PHE A 158 25.00 -5.58 10.10
N LYS A 159 24.68 -5.21 11.35
CA LYS A 159 25.69 -5.07 12.43
C LYS A 159 26.53 -6.34 12.65
N LYS A 160 26.01 -7.50 12.26
CA LYS A 160 26.62 -8.82 12.56
C LYS A 160 27.35 -9.42 11.35
N ILE A 161 27.32 -8.78 10.22
CA ILE A 161 27.92 -9.26 8.96
C ILE A 161 28.74 -8.16 8.31
N ASP A 162 29.84 -8.54 7.68
CA ASP A 162 30.74 -7.58 6.97
C ASP A 162 30.25 -7.39 5.52
N VAL A 163 29.07 -6.80 5.38
CA VAL A 163 28.46 -6.44 4.10
C VAL A 163 27.88 -5.04 4.23
N LYS A 164 28.07 -4.20 3.21
CA LYS A 164 27.50 -2.86 3.20
C LYS A 164 25.99 -2.89 2.94
N LEU A 165 25.24 -2.16 3.75
CA LEU A 165 23.83 -1.91 3.56
C LEU A 165 23.59 -0.43 3.27
N LYS A 166 22.85 -0.12 2.21
CA LYS A 166 22.28 1.21 1.98
C LYS A 166 20.79 1.16 2.26
N VAL A 167 20.33 2.07 3.10
CA VAL A 167 18.92 2.28 3.40
C VAL A 167 18.50 3.61 2.77
N ALA A 168 17.64 3.56 1.76
CA ALA A 168 17.23 4.75 1.02
C ALA A 168 15.72 4.99 1.15
N GLY A 169 15.31 6.24 1.38
CA GLY A 169 13.89 6.55 1.39
C GLY A 169 13.52 7.89 1.98
N MET A 170 12.26 8.27 1.79
CA MET A 170 11.75 9.57 2.20
C MET A 170 11.43 9.61 3.70
N ASN A 171 11.78 10.76 4.31
CA ASN A 171 11.39 11.12 5.68
C ASN A 171 11.69 10.04 6.72
N PRO A 172 12.95 9.59 6.85
CA PRO A 172 13.33 8.63 7.87
C PRO A 172 13.07 9.19 9.27
N PRO A 173 12.53 8.39 10.21
CA PRO A 173 12.37 8.86 11.57
C PRO A 173 13.72 9.05 12.25
N SER A 174 13.82 10.05 13.14
CA SER A 174 15.08 10.43 13.77
C SER A 174 15.76 9.33 14.57
N HIS A 175 15.00 8.37 15.09
CA HIS A 175 15.55 7.24 15.82
C HIS A 175 16.24 6.23 14.88
N LEU A 176 15.71 6.02 13.66
CA LEU A 176 16.36 5.18 12.64
C LEU A 176 17.68 5.82 12.17
N ALA A 177 17.69 7.14 11.93
CA ALA A 177 18.90 7.85 11.54
C ALA A 177 20.00 7.69 12.60
N LYS A 178 19.66 7.90 13.89
CA LYS A 178 20.60 7.70 15.01
C LYS A 178 21.11 6.27 15.11
N MET A 179 20.22 5.29 14.89
CA MET A 179 20.60 3.89 14.94
C MET A 179 21.61 3.53 13.85
N ILE A 180 21.51 4.14 12.68
CA ILE A 180 22.42 3.92 11.55
C ILE A 180 23.77 4.61 11.78
N GLU A 181 23.81 5.78 12.41
CA GLU A 181 25.06 6.50 12.72
C GLU A 181 26.09 5.66 13.50
N ASP A 182 25.61 4.72 14.33
CA ASP A 182 26.44 3.83 15.14
C ASP A 182 26.92 2.57 14.40
N VAL A 183 26.56 2.40 13.10
CA VAL A 183 26.84 1.16 12.34
C VAL A 183 27.69 1.47 11.10
N PRO A 184 29.02 1.22 11.13
CA PRO A 184 29.95 1.70 10.10
C PRO A 184 29.69 1.17 8.69
N ASN A 185 29.08 0.01 8.56
CA ASN A 185 28.76 -0.62 7.27
C ASN A 185 27.31 -0.38 6.80
N VAL A 186 26.57 0.52 7.47
CA VAL A 186 25.23 0.92 7.07
C VAL A 186 25.19 2.41 6.74
N GLU A 187 24.63 2.76 5.60
CA GLU A 187 24.49 4.12 5.11
C GLU A 187 23.02 4.48 4.95
N LEU A 188 22.59 5.62 5.50
CA LEU A 188 21.28 6.20 5.27
C LEU A 188 21.34 7.20 4.12
N ILE A 189 20.48 7.02 3.12
CA ILE A 189 20.29 7.96 2.01
C ILE A 189 18.92 8.57 2.17
N ASP A 190 18.89 9.73 2.83
CA ASP A 190 17.62 10.41 3.14
C ASP A 190 17.08 11.13 1.91
N SER A 191 15.83 10.80 1.57
CA SER A 191 15.03 11.48 0.56
C SER A 191 15.77 11.67 -0.79
N PRO A 192 16.36 10.59 -1.36
CA PRO A 192 16.99 10.69 -2.67
C PRO A 192 15.97 11.12 -3.72
N ASP A 193 16.44 11.86 -4.73
CA ASP A 193 15.65 12.08 -5.93
C ASP A 193 15.46 10.79 -6.75
N ASP A 194 14.53 10.82 -7.71
CA ASP A 194 14.17 9.64 -8.49
C ASP A 194 15.38 9.07 -9.26
N GLN A 195 16.24 9.94 -9.81
CA GLN A 195 17.42 9.51 -10.56
C GLN A 195 18.44 8.82 -9.65
N THR A 196 18.71 9.41 -8.50
CA THR A 196 19.61 8.84 -7.49
C THR A 196 19.09 7.48 -6.99
N LEU A 197 17.80 7.39 -6.70
CA LEU A 197 17.19 6.12 -6.28
C LEU A 197 17.28 5.06 -7.39
N TYR A 198 17.04 5.45 -8.64
CA TYR A 198 17.14 4.56 -9.79
C TYR A 198 18.55 4.00 -9.95
N ASP A 199 19.55 4.87 -9.84
CA ASP A 199 20.97 4.46 -9.93
C ASP A 199 21.37 3.53 -8.79
N LEU A 200 20.89 3.80 -7.57
CA LEU A 200 21.11 2.91 -6.42
C LEU A 200 20.51 1.52 -6.65
N ILE A 201 19.28 1.44 -7.17
CA ILE A 201 18.60 0.17 -7.48
C ILE A 201 19.36 -0.61 -8.55
N ARG A 202 19.79 0.05 -9.62
CA ARG A 202 20.49 -0.58 -10.73
C ARG A 202 21.88 -1.10 -10.36
N GLN A 203 22.59 -0.35 -9.53
CA GLN A 203 23.97 -0.67 -9.14
C GLN A 203 24.06 -1.62 -7.96
N ALA A 204 23.01 -1.79 -7.17
CA ALA A 204 23.05 -2.67 -6.00
C ALA A 204 23.40 -4.11 -6.38
N HIS A 205 24.25 -4.74 -5.58
CA HIS A 205 24.50 -6.19 -5.69
C HIS A 205 23.21 -6.99 -5.48
N THR A 206 22.41 -6.56 -4.50
CA THR A 206 21.10 -7.15 -4.20
C THR A 206 20.15 -6.08 -3.69
N ASN A 207 18.92 -6.08 -4.19
CA ASN A 207 17.83 -5.30 -3.62
C ASN A 207 17.04 -6.20 -2.67
N ILE A 208 16.88 -5.79 -1.42
CA ILE A 208 16.09 -6.52 -0.40
C ILE A 208 14.70 -5.89 -0.31
N LEU A 209 13.69 -6.72 -0.39
CA LEU A 209 12.32 -6.39 -0.01
C LEU A 209 12.00 -7.15 1.30
N GLN A 210 12.13 -6.45 2.42
CA GLN A 210 11.76 -6.98 3.72
C GLN A 210 10.35 -6.51 4.05
N THR A 211 9.43 -7.45 4.24
CA THR A 211 8.06 -7.16 4.64
C THR A 211 7.56 -8.25 5.58
N GLU A 212 6.85 -7.87 6.63
CA GLU A 212 6.18 -8.84 7.50
C GLU A 212 4.89 -9.36 6.86
N GLN A 213 4.32 -8.59 5.93
CA GLN A 213 3.07 -8.93 5.26
C GLN A 213 3.07 -8.43 3.82
N ALA A 214 3.01 -9.36 2.89
CA ALA A 214 2.73 -9.06 1.50
C ALA A 214 1.21 -8.98 1.31
N THR A 215 0.64 -7.77 1.39
CA THR A 215 -0.76 -7.51 1.05
C THR A 215 -0.84 -6.83 -0.30
N GLY A 216 -1.78 -7.26 -1.15
CA GLY A 216 -2.03 -6.61 -2.44
C GLY A 216 -1.05 -6.95 -3.58
N LEU A 217 -0.14 -7.91 -3.41
CA LEU A 217 0.80 -8.37 -4.43
C LEU A 217 0.71 -9.88 -4.62
#